data_2c74926e37b032356ff63b7ce23b780e
#
_entry.id   2c74926e37b032356ff63b7ce23b780e
#
_cell.length_a   1.000
_cell.length_b   1.000
_cell.length_c   1.000
_cell.angle_alpha   90.00
_cell.angle_beta   90.00
_cell.angle_gamma   90.00
#
_symmetry.space_group_name_H-M   'P 1'
#
loop_
_entity.id
_entity.type
_entity.pdbx_description
1 polymer ?
#
loop_
_entity_poly.entity_id
_entity_poly.type
_entity_poly.pdbx_seq_one_letter_code
_entity_poly.pdbx_strand_id
1 'polypeptide(L)'
;MLKYTLKRLLVFIPMIIAISLIAFVVSINAPGDPVETLSKAAGNEGGAEKQSGTAKKDKQKLRKKLGLDLPLFYFSVTDIASCDTLYKVQDRDQRENLETLIHQFGNWTAVDNYYKSLLNLKKTQQSIDIKLMCEKDTTLDKNKVNEDLNQIGFNIVSLLEENKKVLVDAKYDNLDKLISGDTYFPSLVTPYNFVLSEKENLTKESTIWKTYIPSINWYGINSQYHWWLFGDLFHSKKAERKGIIRGDFGVSYKDSQPIK
;
A
#
# COMPACT_ATOMS: atom_id res chain seq x y z
N MET A 1 -48.49 -3.02 -25.31
CA MET A 1 -47.55 -1.93 -25.17
C MET A 1 -46.71 -2.08 -23.88
N LEU A 2 -47.29 -2.10 -22.69
CA LEU A 2 -46.59 -2.14 -21.39
C LEU A 2 -45.63 -3.34 -21.27
N LYS A 3 -46.03 -4.58 -21.61
CA LYS A 3 -45.17 -5.76 -21.57
C LYS A 3 -43.90 -5.65 -22.44
N TYR A 4 -44.00 -5.01 -23.58
CA TYR A 4 -42.87 -4.81 -24.49
C TYR A 4 -41.89 -3.79 -23.94
N THR A 5 -42.38 -2.67 -23.41
CA THR A 5 -41.57 -1.64 -22.78
C THR A 5 -40.87 -2.17 -21.53
N LEU A 6 -41.59 -2.95 -20.69
CA LEU A 6 -41.01 -3.59 -19.50
C LEU A 6 -39.88 -4.56 -19.83
N LYS A 7 -40.08 -5.38 -20.90
CA LYS A 7 -39.03 -6.30 -21.36
C LYS A 7 -37.78 -5.57 -21.86
N ARG A 8 -37.93 -4.46 -22.58
CA ARG A 8 -36.80 -3.65 -23.02
C ARG A 8 -36.09 -2.98 -21.84
N LEU A 9 -36.84 -2.45 -20.87
CA LEU A 9 -36.27 -1.86 -19.65
C LEU A 9 -35.47 -2.89 -18.85
N LEU A 10 -35.98 -4.12 -18.77
CA LEU A 10 -35.33 -5.22 -18.04
C LEU A 10 -34.00 -5.66 -18.68
N VAL A 11 -33.91 -5.60 -20.03
CA VAL A 11 -32.65 -5.87 -20.76
C VAL A 11 -31.69 -4.69 -20.68
N PHE A 12 -32.21 -3.46 -20.59
CA PHE A 12 -31.41 -2.25 -20.53
C PHE A 12 -30.60 -2.13 -19.21
N ILE A 13 -31.15 -2.58 -18.07
CA ILE A 13 -30.48 -2.54 -16.78
C ILE A 13 -29.13 -3.29 -16.78
N PRO A 14 -29.05 -4.59 -17.14
CA PRO A 14 -27.77 -5.29 -17.18
C PRO A 14 -26.79 -4.70 -18.20
N MET A 15 -27.28 -4.11 -19.29
CA MET A 15 -26.44 -3.43 -20.28
C MET A 15 -25.78 -2.17 -19.70
N ILE A 16 -26.53 -1.35 -18.94
CA ILE A 16 -25.96 -0.17 -18.25
C ILE A 16 -24.91 -0.62 -17.20
N ILE A 17 -25.19 -1.67 -16.43
CA ILE A 17 -24.26 -2.21 -15.45
C ILE A 17 -22.96 -2.66 -16.15
N ALA A 18 -23.06 -3.39 -17.26
CA ALA A 18 -21.89 -3.84 -18.01
C ALA A 18 -21.06 -2.66 -18.54
N ILE A 19 -21.71 -1.65 -19.13
CA ILE A 19 -21.02 -0.44 -19.61
C ILE A 19 -20.35 0.32 -18.46
N SER A 20 -21.03 0.47 -17.33
CA SER A 20 -20.46 1.17 -16.17
C SER A 20 -19.26 0.43 -15.57
N LEU A 21 -19.28 -0.90 -15.55
CA LEU A 21 -18.14 -1.71 -15.13
C LEU A 21 -16.93 -1.52 -16.05
N ILE A 22 -17.14 -1.57 -17.36
CA ILE A 22 -16.07 -1.35 -18.34
C ILE A 22 -15.48 0.05 -18.18
N ALA A 23 -16.33 1.07 -18.08
CA ALA A 23 -15.90 2.46 -17.88
C ALA A 23 -15.10 2.64 -16.59
N PHE A 24 -15.50 1.99 -15.50
CA PHE A 24 -14.80 2.01 -14.23
C PHE A 24 -13.43 1.33 -14.32
N VAL A 25 -13.35 0.14 -14.94
CA VAL A 25 -12.08 -0.58 -15.14
C VAL A 25 -11.11 0.23 -15.98
N VAL A 26 -11.58 0.87 -17.06
CA VAL A 26 -10.76 1.77 -17.89
C VAL A 26 -10.27 2.97 -17.07
N SER A 27 -11.14 3.57 -16.25
CA SER A 27 -10.79 4.72 -15.41
C SER A 27 -9.71 4.40 -14.36
N ILE A 28 -9.77 3.23 -13.74
CA ILE A 28 -8.77 2.82 -12.72
C ILE A 28 -7.43 2.45 -13.35
N ASN A 29 -7.45 1.86 -14.54
CA ASN A 29 -6.23 1.48 -15.25
C ASN A 29 -5.61 2.64 -16.06
N ALA A 30 -6.18 3.84 -15.99
CA ALA A 30 -5.60 5.02 -16.62
C ALA A 30 -4.19 5.28 -16.05
N PRO A 31 -3.17 5.53 -16.89
CA PRO A 31 -1.80 5.70 -16.45
C PRO A 31 -1.65 6.97 -15.59
N GLY A 32 -0.93 6.84 -14.48
CA GLY A 32 -0.63 7.90 -13.51
C GLY A 32 -1.32 7.70 -12.15
N ASP A 33 -0.62 8.08 -11.08
CA ASP A 33 -1.23 8.13 -9.74
C ASP A 33 -2.01 9.46 -9.59
N PRO A 34 -3.33 9.42 -9.45
CA PRO A 34 -4.14 10.63 -9.28
C PRO A 34 -3.72 11.46 -8.06
N VAL A 35 -3.18 10.82 -7.03
CA VAL A 35 -2.68 11.52 -5.84
C VAL A 35 -1.40 12.30 -6.14
N GLU A 36 -0.50 11.74 -6.94
CA GLU A 36 0.72 12.45 -7.34
C GLU A 36 0.40 13.64 -8.23
N THR A 37 -0.47 13.44 -9.20
CA THR A 37 -0.87 14.50 -10.15
C THR A 37 -1.55 15.66 -9.42
N LEU A 38 -2.49 15.37 -8.52
CA LEU A 38 -3.17 16.40 -7.72
C LEU A 38 -2.24 17.04 -6.69
N SER A 39 -1.28 16.32 -6.10
CA SER A 39 -0.31 16.91 -5.18
C SER A 39 0.65 17.87 -5.87
N LYS A 40 1.05 17.57 -7.11
CA LYS A 40 1.86 18.47 -7.96
C LYS A 40 1.08 19.72 -8.35
N ALA A 41 -0.18 19.55 -8.78
CA ALA A 41 -1.06 20.66 -9.15
C ALA A 41 -1.40 21.60 -7.97
N ALA A 42 -1.41 21.10 -6.73
CA ALA A 42 -1.61 21.89 -5.52
C ALA A 42 -0.36 22.68 -5.06
N GLY A 43 0.70 22.76 -5.88
CA GLY A 43 1.91 23.54 -5.59
C GLY A 43 2.82 22.90 -4.55
N ASN A 44 2.62 21.64 -4.20
CA ASN A 44 3.55 20.86 -3.37
C ASN A 44 4.73 20.33 -4.21
N GLU A 45 5.25 21.15 -5.12
CA GLU A 45 6.56 20.95 -5.78
C GLU A 45 7.69 21.22 -4.77
N GLY A 46 7.70 20.45 -3.68
CA GLY A 46 8.85 20.36 -2.81
C GLY A 46 9.83 19.37 -3.42
N GLY A 47 10.95 19.86 -3.94
CA GLY A 47 12.06 19.04 -4.41
C GLY A 47 12.43 17.95 -3.41
N ALA A 48 13.26 17.00 -3.83
CA ALA A 48 13.67 15.76 -3.19
C ALA A 48 13.98 15.80 -1.66
N GLU A 49 14.06 16.99 -1.06
CA GLU A 49 14.40 17.18 0.35
C GLU A 49 13.22 17.25 1.33
N LYS A 50 11.97 17.38 0.87
CA LYS A 50 10.79 17.34 1.76
C LYS A 50 10.01 16.02 1.69
N GLN A 51 10.69 14.90 1.82
CA GLN A 51 10.06 13.65 2.28
C GLN A 51 9.79 13.69 3.80
N SER A 52 9.38 14.84 4.31
CA SER A 52 8.98 14.98 5.69
C SER A 52 7.69 14.19 5.91
N GLY A 53 7.51 13.62 7.10
CA GLY A 53 6.32 12.84 7.46
C GLY A 53 4.99 13.55 7.21
N THR A 54 5.01 14.87 7.02
CA THR A 54 3.87 15.73 6.68
C THR A 54 3.38 15.49 5.24
N ALA A 55 4.28 15.39 4.25
CA ALA A 55 3.90 15.14 2.86
C ALA A 55 3.25 13.75 2.68
N LYS A 56 3.75 12.73 3.41
CA LYS A 56 3.14 11.39 3.42
C LYS A 56 1.74 11.42 4.03
N LYS A 57 1.54 12.14 5.15
CA LYS A 57 0.24 12.30 5.79
C LYS A 57 -0.77 13.02 4.88
N ASP A 58 -0.35 14.02 4.14
CA ASP A 58 -1.22 14.76 3.23
C ASP A 58 -1.59 13.93 2.00
N LYS A 59 -0.67 13.16 1.44
CA LYS A 59 -0.97 12.15 0.40
C LYS A 59 -1.97 11.10 0.92
N GLN A 60 -1.82 10.63 2.16
CA GLN A 60 -2.77 9.68 2.77
C GLN A 60 -4.16 10.29 2.96
N LYS A 61 -4.25 11.54 3.42
CA LYS A 61 -5.53 12.27 3.53
C LYS A 61 -6.19 12.42 2.16
N LEU A 62 -5.40 12.75 1.13
CA LEU A 62 -5.89 12.89 -0.22
C LEU A 62 -6.40 11.54 -0.77
N ARG A 63 -5.69 10.43 -0.55
CA ARG A 63 -6.15 9.08 -0.92
C ARG A 63 -7.49 8.74 -0.26
N LYS A 64 -7.64 9.02 1.04
CA LYS A 64 -8.91 8.84 1.75
C LYS A 64 -10.01 9.74 1.20
N LYS A 65 -9.71 11.00 0.92
CA LYS A 65 -10.66 11.93 0.30
C LYS A 65 -11.08 11.46 -1.09
N LEU A 66 -10.18 10.81 -1.83
CA LEU A 66 -10.46 10.23 -3.14
C LEU A 66 -11.12 8.83 -3.05
N GLY A 67 -11.22 8.22 -1.87
CA GLY A 67 -11.76 6.87 -1.69
C GLY A 67 -10.85 5.78 -2.25
N LEU A 68 -9.57 6.08 -2.50
CA LEU A 68 -8.58 5.15 -3.03
C LEU A 68 -8.03 4.17 -1.97
N ASP A 69 -8.45 4.34 -0.72
CA ASP A 69 -8.20 3.42 0.39
C ASP A 69 -9.29 2.35 0.56
N LEU A 70 -10.29 2.35 -0.32
CA LEU A 70 -11.36 1.37 -0.33
C LEU A 70 -11.03 0.22 -1.30
N PRO A 71 -11.63 -0.98 -1.09
CA PRO A 71 -11.53 -2.06 -2.06
C PRO A 71 -12.15 -1.65 -3.40
N LEU A 72 -11.65 -2.20 -4.50
CA LEU A 72 -12.05 -1.79 -5.85
C LEU A 72 -13.53 -2.04 -6.12
N PHE A 73 -14.04 -3.20 -5.71
CA PHE A 73 -15.38 -3.64 -6.02
C PHE A 73 -16.11 -4.16 -4.78
N TYR A 74 -17.37 -4.54 -4.90
CA TYR A 74 -18.20 -5.07 -3.80
C TYR A 74 -17.67 -6.36 -3.18
N PHE A 75 -16.88 -7.11 -3.93
CA PHE A 75 -16.25 -8.35 -3.49
C PHE A 75 -14.92 -8.52 -4.19
N SER A 76 -14.06 -9.35 -3.62
CA SER A 76 -12.87 -9.88 -4.29
C SER A 76 -12.90 -11.39 -4.28
N VAL A 77 -12.35 -11.98 -5.33
CA VAL A 77 -12.10 -13.42 -5.40
C VAL A 77 -10.60 -13.60 -5.18
N THR A 78 -10.25 -14.20 -4.07
CA THR A 78 -8.87 -14.48 -3.66
C THR A 78 -8.77 -15.94 -3.25
N ASP A 79 -7.75 -16.32 -2.52
CA ASP A 79 -7.61 -17.61 -1.86
C ASP A 79 -7.74 -17.46 -0.33
N ILE A 80 -7.87 -18.56 0.40
CA ILE A 80 -7.93 -18.52 1.87
C ILE A 80 -6.60 -18.17 2.53
N ALA A 81 -5.50 -18.19 1.80
CA ALA A 81 -4.20 -17.74 2.29
C ALA A 81 -4.08 -16.21 2.27
N SER A 82 -4.86 -15.55 1.40
CA SER A 82 -4.79 -14.11 1.16
C SER A 82 -5.56 -13.30 2.22
N CYS A 83 -5.09 -12.07 2.45
CA CYS A 83 -5.74 -11.13 3.32
C CYS A 83 -6.72 -10.24 2.55
N ASP A 84 -7.90 -10.04 3.11
CA ASP A 84 -8.93 -9.13 2.58
C ASP A 84 -8.58 -7.62 2.72
N THR A 85 -7.52 -7.29 3.48
CA THR A 85 -7.11 -5.91 3.76
C THR A 85 -5.85 -5.46 3.03
N LEU A 86 -5.33 -6.26 2.12
CA LEU A 86 -4.08 -5.97 1.40
C LEU A 86 -4.16 -4.67 0.56
N TYR A 87 -5.35 -4.32 0.08
CA TYR A 87 -5.60 -3.05 -0.63
C TYR A 87 -5.28 -1.79 0.22
N LYS A 88 -5.18 -1.92 1.56
CA LYS A 88 -4.80 -0.82 2.46
C LYS A 88 -3.31 -0.49 2.42
N VAL A 89 -2.48 -1.40 1.92
CA VAL A 89 -1.05 -1.13 1.68
C VAL A 89 -0.97 -0.22 0.47
N GLN A 90 -0.57 1.03 0.71
CA GLN A 90 -0.63 2.10 -0.30
C GLN A 90 0.51 2.04 -1.30
N ASP A 91 1.66 1.54 -0.85
CA ASP A 91 2.84 1.35 -1.68
C ASP A 91 2.61 0.14 -2.58
N ARG A 92 2.73 0.36 -3.89
CA ARG A 92 2.45 -0.66 -4.90
C ARG A 92 3.47 -1.79 -4.83
N ASP A 93 4.75 -1.44 -4.74
CA ASP A 93 5.83 -2.43 -4.79
C ASP A 93 5.81 -3.30 -3.52
N GLN A 94 5.53 -2.69 -2.36
CA GLN A 94 5.34 -3.43 -1.11
C GLN A 94 4.11 -4.34 -1.15
N ARG A 95 3.03 -3.91 -1.78
CA ARG A 95 1.83 -4.74 -1.94
C ARG A 95 2.09 -5.93 -2.85
N GLU A 96 2.74 -5.72 -4.01
CA GLU A 96 3.12 -6.78 -4.94
C GLU A 96 4.08 -7.78 -4.29
N ASN A 97 5.01 -7.30 -3.46
CA ASN A 97 5.89 -8.16 -2.67
C ASN A 97 5.09 -9.00 -1.65
N LEU A 98 4.16 -8.39 -0.90
CA LEU A 98 3.31 -9.12 0.04
C LEU A 98 2.44 -10.17 -0.65
N GLU A 99 1.84 -9.86 -1.81
CA GLU A 99 1.09 -10.82 -2.62
C GLU A 99 1.97 -12.00 -3.03
N THR A 100 3.19 -11.74 -3.46
CA THR A 100 4.15 -12.79 -3.82
C THR A 100 4.51 -13.66 -2.62
N LEU A 101 4.77 -13.07 -1.46
CA LEU A 101 5.08 -13.81 -0.23
C LEU A 101 3.89 -14.67 0.23
N ILE A 102 2.65 -14.14 0.12
CA ILE A 102 1.44 -14.93 0.42
C ILE A 102 1.35 -16.14 -0.50
N HIS A 103 1.54 -15.96 -1.81
CA HIS A 103 1.52 -17.09 -2.76
C HIS A 103 2.65 -18.09 -2.51
N GLN A 104 3.81 -17.62 -2.07
CA GLN A 104 4.97 -18.47 -1.81
C GLN A 104 4.83 -19.30 -0.52
N PHE A 105 4.26 -18.70 0.54
CA PHE A 105 4.20 -19.33 1.87
C PHE A 105 2.78 -19.79 2.27
N GLY A 106 1.75 -19.25 1.66
CA GLY A 106 0.36 -19.64 1.92
C GLY A 106 -0.17 -19.28 3.30
N ASN A 107 0.49 -18.37 4.02
CA ASN A 107 0.13 -18.01 5.39
C ASN A 107 0.24 -16.49 5.61
N TRP A 108 -0.89 -15.80 5.49
CA TRP A 108 -0.94 -14.35 5.72
C TRP A 108 -0.41 -13.95 7.09
N THR A 109 -0.75 -14.68 8.15
CA THR A 109 -0.36 -14.30 9.51
C THR A 109 1.16 -14.26 9.66
N ALA A 110 1.87 -15.26 9.15
CA ALA A 110 3.33 -15.29 9.17
C ALA A 110 3.92 -14.16 8.29
N VAL A 111 3.34 -13.91 7.11
CA VAL A 111 3.76 -12.82 6.22
C VAL A 111 3.54 -11.45 6.87
N ASP A 112 2.41 -11.22 7.53
CA ASP A 112 2.09 -9.97 8.23
C ASP A 112 3.02 -9.72 9.43
N ASN A 113 3.34 -10.75 10.20
CA ASN A 113 4.30 -10.66 11.30
C ASN A 113 5.70 -10.29 10.78
N TYR A 114 6.15 -10.96 9.72
CA TYR A 114 7.41 -10.62 9.06
C TYR A 114 7.42 -9.18 8.54
N TYR A 115 6.39 -8.75 7.83
CA TYR A 115 6.25 -7.40 7.32
C TYR A 115 6.25 -6.34 8.45
N LYS A 116 5.51 -6.59 9.52
CA LYS A 116 5.48 -5.72 10.71
C LYS A 116 6.83 -5.65 11.42
N SER A 117 7.57 -6.75 11.46
CA SER A 117 8.93 -6.76 12.03
C SER A 117 9.88 -5.86 11.23
N LEU A 118 9.83 -5.90 9.90
CA LEU A 118 10.59 -5.00 9.03
C LEU A 118 10.17 -3.53 9.20
N LEU A 119 8.87 -3.24 9.31
CA LEU A 119 8.39 -1.89 9.59
C LEU A 119 8.85 -1.36 10.95
N ASN A 120 8.89 -2.23 11.96
CA ASN A 120 9.40 -1.88 13.29
C ASN A 120 10.91 -1.58 13.23
N LEU A 121 11.69 -2.40 12.55
CA LEU A 121 13.12 -2.17 12.32
C LEU A 121 13.35 -0.84 11.60
N LYS A 122 12.57 -0.55 10.54
CA LYS A 122 12.60 0.74 9.83
C LYS A 122 12.30 1.92 10.75
N LYS A 123 11.26 1.79 11.59
CA LYS A 123 10.88 2.83 12.54
C LYS A 123 11.98 3.10 13.57
N THR A 124 12.60 2.04 14.09
CA THR A 124 13.72 2.17 15.04
C THR A 124 14.92 2.83 14.36
N GLN A 125 15.26 2.43 13.12
CA GLN A 125 16.33 3.05 12.34
C GLN A 125 16.09 4.56 12.15
N GLN A 126 14.85 4.97 11.82
CA GLN A 126 14.49 6.37 11.64
C GLN A 126 14.46 7.19 12.94
N SER A 127 14.38 6.55 14.10
CA SER A 127 14.39 7.21 15.41
C SER A 127 15.80 7.48 15.96
N ILE A 128 16.84 7.00 15.28
CA ILE A 128 18.23 7.19 15.70
C ILE A 128 18.65 8.63 15.40
N ASP A 129 19.06 9.36 16.45
CA ASP A 129 19.63 10.69 16.33
C ASP A 129 21.16 10.61 16.33
N ILE A 130 21.75 10.80 15.15
CA ILE A 130 23.20 10.75 14.91
C ILE A 130 23.93 11.84 15.71
N LYS A 131 23.31 13.01 15.92
CA LYS A 131 23.92 14.10 16.68
C LYS A 131 24.15 13.70 18.14
N LEU A 132 23.10 13.15 18.77
CA LEU A 132 23.18 12.65 20.15
C LEU A 132 24.15 11.49 20.30
N MET A 133 24.32 10.64 19.28
CA MET A 133 25.30 9.55 19.29
C MET A 133 26.72 10.09 19.23
N CYS A 134 27.03 10.99 18.31
CA CYS A 134 28.39 11.60 18.19
C CYS A 134 28.73 12.54 19.32
N GLU A 135 27.77 13.11 20.06
CA GLU A 135 28.00 13.88 21.27
C GLU A 135 28.39 12.99 22.46
N LYS A 136 27.87 11.77 22.53
CA LYS A 136 28.18 10.78 23.57
C LYS A 136 29.52 10.09 23.33
N ASP A 137 29.89 9.88 22.10
CA ASP A 137 31.13 9.24 21.68
C ASP A 137 31.81 10.05 20.56
N THR A 138 32.80 10.86 20.99
CA THR A 138 33.57 11.76 20.10
C THR A 138 34.54 11.02 19.19
N THR A 139 34.72 9.71 19.35
CA THR A 139 35.58 8.88 18.48
C THR A 139 34.88 8.48 17.19
N LEU A 140 33.55 8.65 17.10
CA LEU A 140 32.74 8.27 15.96
C LEU A 140 32.88 9.25 14.80
N ASP A 141 33.23 8.74 13.62
CA ASP A 141 33.15 9.54 12.40
C ASP A 141 31.68 9.72 11.98
N LYS A 142 31.16 10.92 12.15
CA LYS A 142 29.78 11.30 11.84
C LYS A 142 29.38 10.97 10.40
N ASN A 143 30.30 11.11 9.44
CA ASN A 143 30.01 10.86 8.04
C ASN A 143 29.81 9.34 7.80
N LYS A 144 30.70 8.52 8.37
CA LYS A 144 30.63 7.07 8.29
C LYS A 144 29.36 6.54 8.96
N VAL A 145 29.04 7.00 10.17
CA VAL A 145 27.80 6.60 10.91
C VAL A 145 26.54 6.96 10.11
N ASN A 146 26.53 8.14 9.48
CA ASN A 146 25.41 8.56 8.64
C ASN A 146 25.28 7.70 7.37
N GLU A 147 26.39 7.36 6.73
CA GLU A 147 26.43 6.50 5.56
C GLU A 147 25.90 5.10 5.91
N ASP A 148 26.41 4.49 6.98
CA ASP A 148 26.01 3.16 7.45
C ASP A 148 24.50 3.14 7.83
N LEU A 149 24.00 4.18 8.51
CA LEU A 149 22.58 4.29 8.84
C LEU A 149 21.70 4.42 7.59
N ASN A 150 22.15 5.16 6.58
CA ASN A 150 21.45 5.27 5.29
C ASN A 150 21.46 3.95 4.52
N GLN A 151 22.58 3.21 4.54
CA GLN A 151 22.66 1.88 3.93
C GLN A 151 21.74 0.87 4.62
N ILE A 152 21.67 0.89 5.95
CA ILE A 152 20.71 0.08 6.73
C ILE A 152 19.29 0.42 6.27
N GLY A 153 18.94 1.71 6.22
CA GLY A 153 17.61 2.16 5.77
C GLY A 153 17.28 1.71 4.35
N PHE A 154 18.23 1.80 3.43
CA PHE A 154 18.06 1.33 2.05
C PHE A 154 17.83 -0.18 1.98
N ASN A 155 18.62 -0.98 2.71
CA ASN A 155 18.46 -2.43 2.72
C ASN A 155 17.10 -2.85 3.30
N ILE A 156 16.62 -2.20 4.38
CA ILE A 156 15.30 -2.46 4.96
C ILE A 156 14.17 -2.14 3.95
N VAL A 157 14.25 -1.00 3.26
CA VAL A 157 13.25 -0.63 2.23
C VAL A 157 13.28 -1.64 1.10
N SER A 158 14.47 -2.04 0.65
CA SER A 158 14.61 -3.06 -0.39
C SER A 158 13.97 -4.40 0.03
N LEU A 159 14.09 -4.83 1.28
CA LEU A 159 13.45 -6.06 1.79
C LEU A 159 11.91 -5.96 1.82
N LEU A 160 11.36 -4.76 1.94
CA LEU A 160 9.91 -4.54 1.88
C LEU A 160 9.36 -4.64 0.44
N GLU A 161 10.19 -4.43 -0.58
CA GLU A 161 9.80 -4.27 -1.99
C GLU A 161 10.31 -5.40 -2.89
N GLU A 162 11.34 -6.14 -2.47
CA GLU A 162 12.00 -7.17 -3.27
C GLU A 162 11.65 -8.59 -2.80
N ASN A 163 11.38 -9.47 -3.75
CA ASN A 163 11.05 -10.88 -3.51
C ASN A 163 12.03 -11.88 -4.12
N LYS A 164 12.98 -11.41 -4.93
CA LYS A 164 13.99 -12.30 -5.55
C LYS A 164 14.99 -12.77 -4.50
N LYS A 165 15.00 -14.08 -4.25
CA LYS A 165 15.81 -14.72 -3.20
C LYS A 165 17.26 -14.22 -3.16
N VAL A 166 17.94 -14.18 -4.31
CA VAL A 166 19.35 -13.75 -4.39
C VAL A 166 19.54 -12.32 -3.90
N LEU A 167 18.63 -11.41 -4.25
CA LEU A 167 18.68 -10.00 -3.82
C LEU A 167 18.33 -9.88 -2.34
N VAL A 168 17.33 -10.60 -1.88
CA VAL A 168 16.92 -10.64 -0.47
C VAL A 168 18.07 -11.15 0.41
N ASP A 169 18.73 -12.26 0.04
CA ASP A 169 19.86 -12.82 0.80
C ASP A 169 21.02 -11.82 0.85
N ALA A 170 21.38 -11.18 -0.27
CA ALA A 170 22.41 -10.12 -0.29
C ALA A 170 22.09 -8.93 0.63
N LYS A 171 20.80 -8.57 0.78
CA LYS A 171 20.38 -7.50 1.71
C LYS A 171 20.53 -7.91 3.16
N TYR A 172 20.21 -9.17 3.49
CA TYR A 172 20.46 -9.71 4.83
C TYR A 172 21.93 -9.76 5.15
N ASP A 173 22.79 -10.22 4.23
CA ASP A 173 24.25 -10.24 4.43
C ASP A 173 24.82 -8.85 4.69
N ASN A 174 24.28 -7.80 4.02
CA ASN A 174 24.67 -6.44 4.26
C ASN A 174 24.19 -5.92 5.63
N LEU A 175 22.94 -6.24 6.02
CA LEU A 175 22.40 -5.86 7.33
C LEU A 175 23.17 -6.54 8.47
N ASP A 176 23.53 -7.82 8.31
CA ASP A 176 24.35 -8.54 9.28
C ASP A 176 25.70 -7.85 9.52
N LYS A 177 26.39 -7.46 8.46
CA LYS A 177 27.67 -6.74 8.55
C LYS A 177 27.53 -5.39 9.26
N LEU A 178 26.46 -4.65 8.96
CA LEU A 178 26.26 -3.29 9.48
C LEU A 178 25.69 -3.28 10.91
N ILE A 179 24.88 -4.26 11.29
CA ILE A 179 24.21 -4.27 12.62
C ILE A 179 24.97 -5.16 13.60
N SER A 180 25.45 -6.35 13.15
CA SER A 180 26.11 -7.31 14.03
C SER A 180 27.63 -7.15 14.07
N GLY A 181 28.23 -6.61 13.01
CA GLY A 181 29.67 -6.43 12.88
C GLY A 181 30.23 -5.18 13.55
N ASP A 182 29.50 -4.07 13.53
CA ASP A 182 29.89 -2.81 14.15
C ASP A 182 28.87 -2.40 15.21
N THR A 183 29.33 -2.19 16.44
CA THR A 183 28.51 -1.92 17.64
C THR A 183 27.94 -0.49 17.70
N TYR A 184 27.89 0.24 16.56
CA TYR A 184 27.37 1.62 16.54
C TYR A 184 25.87 1.71 16.80
N PHE A 185 25.10 0.67 16.44
CA PHE A 185 23.64 0.69 16.50
C PHE A 185 23.04 -0.40 17.41
N PRO A 186 23.35 -0.40 18.72
CA PRO A 186 22.87 -1.44 19.64
C PRO A 186 21.33 -1.50 19.71
N SER A 187 20.65 -0.36 19.46
CA SER A 187 19.19 -0.29 19.41
C SER A 187 18.56 -1.05 18.25
N LEU A 188 19.31 -1.35 17.18
CA LEU A 188 18.83 -2.11 16.01
C LEU A 188 19.00 -3.61 16.18
N VAL A 189 19.88 -4.08 17.06
CA VAL A 189 20.18 -5.52 17.21
C VAL A 189 18.93 -6.33 17.58
N THR A 190 18.18 -5.88 18.59
CA THR A 190 16.97 -6.60 19.04
C THR A 190 15.88 -6.63 17.98
N PRO A 191 15.49 -5.50 17.34
CA PRO A 191 14.52 -5.53 16.24
C PRO A 191 15.00 -6.36 15.04
N TYR A 192 16.29 -6.35 14.73
CA TYR A 192 16.85 -7.12 13.63
C TYR A 192 16.79 -8.64 13.90
N ASN A 193 17.18 -9.08 15.10
CA ASN A 193 17.04 -10.47 15.51
C ASN A 193 15.58 -10.94 15.46
N PHE A 194 14.63 -10.06 15.77
CA PHE A 194 13.22 -10.36 15.64
C PHE A 194 12.82 -10.54 14.16
N VAL A 195 13.36 -9.73 13.24
CA VAL A 195 13.16 -9.92 11.79
C VAL A 195 13.69 -11.28 11.33
N LEU A 196 14.87 -11.69 11.80
CA LEU A 196 15.45 -12.99 11.45
C LEU A 196 14.58 -14.14 11.95
N SER A 197 14.04 -14.06 13.17
CA SER A 197 13.13 -15.08 13.70
C SER A 197 11.84 -15.17 12.91
N GLU A 198 11.25 -14.04 12.51
CA GLU A 198 10.04 -14.04 11.68
C GLU A 198 10.30 -14.52 10.24
N LYS A 199 11.50 -14.29 9.69
CA LYS A 199 11.93 -14.87 8.42
C LYS A 199 11.97 -16.41 8.48
N GLU A 200 12.47 -16.97 9.59
CA GLU A 200 12.45 -18.43 9.80
C GLU A 200 11.02 -18.95 9.95
N ASN A 201 10.15 -18.23 10.67
CA ASN A 201 8.74 -18.60 10.88
C ASN A 201 7.97 -18.66 9.55
N LEU A 202 8.26 -17.79 8.58
CA LEU A 202 7.70 -17.87 7.23
C LEU A 202 7.86 -19.26 6.60
N THR A 203 9.04 -19.87 6.78
CA THR A 203 9.34 -21.18 6.21
C THR A 203 8.73 -22.32 7.02
N LYS A 204 8.75 -22.20 8.35
CA LYS A 204 8.25 -23.23 9.27
C LYS A 204 6.71 -23.34 9.24
N GLU A 205 6.04 -22.20 9.12
CA GLU A 205 4.56 -22.11 9.14
C GLU A 205 3.94 -22.07 7.74
N SER A 206 4.69 -22.48 6.72
CA SER A 206 4.20 -22.48 5.35
C SER A 206 3.01 -23.43 5.16
N THR A 207 1.92 -22.89 4.56
CA THR A 207 0.68 -23.62 4.28
C THR A 207 0.23 -23.39 2.83
N ILE A 208 1.12 -23.67 1.87
CA ILE A 208 0.94 -23.39 0.43
C ILE A 208 -0.40 -23.94 -0.11
N TRP A 209 -0.89 -25.06 0.42
CA TRP A 209 -2.16 -25.66 -0.02
C TRP A 209 -3.36 -24.70 0.10
N LYS A 210 -3.30 -23.70 1.00
CA LYS A 210 -4.35 -22.71 1.16
C LYS A 210 -4.48 -21.78 -0.05
N THR A 211 -3.44 -21.60 -0.84
CA THR A 211 -3.47 -20.77 -2.06
C THR A 211 -4.29 -21.39 -3.18
N TYR A 212 -4.58 -22.69 -3.11
CA TYR A 212 -5.40 -23.41 -4.10
C TYR A 212 -6.90 -23.41 -3.78
N ILE A 213 -7.30 -22.91 -2.61
CA ILE A 213 -8.71 -22.90 -2.19
C ILE A 213 -9.26 -21.49 -2.39
N PRO A 214 -10.20 -21.27 -3.32
CA PRO A 214 -10.75 -19.95 -3.57
C PRO A 214 -11.59 -19.47 -2.39
N SER A 215 -11.52 -18.17 -2.12
CA SER A 215 -12.32 -17.45 -1.12
C SER A 215 -12.94 -16.20 -1.74
N ILE A 216 -14.15 -15.88 -1.30
CA ILE A 216 -14.84 -14.65 -1.72
C ILE A 216 -14.96 -13.74 -0.50
N ASN A 217 -14.32 -12.58 -0.58
CA ASN A 217 -14.40 -11.55 0.45
C ASN A 217 -15.45 -10.52 0.02
N TRP A 218 -16.44 -10.29 0.86
CA TRP A 218 -17.53 -9.34 0.59
C TRP A 218 -17.31 -8.03 1.33
N TYR A 219 -17.21 -6.91 0.57
CA TYR A 219 -16.98 -5.57 1.11
C TYR A 219 -18.25 -4.71 1.17
N GLY A 220 -19.32 -5.15 0.52
CA GLY A 220 -20.58 -4.41 0.46
C GLY A 220 -20.45 -3.07 -0.25
N ILE A 221 -21.21 -2.08 0.22
CA ILE A 221 -21.27 -0.74 -0.40
C ILE A 221 -20.00 0.11 -0.17
N ASN A 222 -19.08 -0.31 0.68
CA ASN A 222 -17.81 0.39 0.94
C ASN A 222 -16.75 0.03 -0.11
N SER A 223 -17.01 0.30 -1.38
CA SER A 223 -16.09 0.03 -2.49
C SER A 223 -15.90 1.24 -3.38
N GLN A 224 -14.77 1.32 -4.07
CA GLN A 224 -14.47 2.43 -5.00
C GLN A 224 -15.51 2.51 -6.11
N TYR A 225 -15.94 1.37 -6.67
CA TYR A 225 -16.97 1.32 -7.71
C TYR A 225 -18.30 1.90 -7.22
N HIS A 226 -18.73 1.57 -5.98
CA HIS A 226 -19.94 2.12 -5.41
C HIS A 226 -19.85 3.64 -5.25
N TRP A 227 -18.72 4.12 -4.71
CA TRP A 227 -18.48 5.55 -4.52
C TRP A 227 -18.39 6.31 -5.84
N TRP A 228 -17.78 5.72 -6.86
CA TRP A 228 -17.69 6.29 -8.18
C TRP A 228 -19.07 6.42 -8.85
N LEU A 229 -19.92 5.40 -8.69
CA LEU A 229 -21.24 5.36 -9.34
C LEU A 229 -22.29 6.18 -8.57
N PHE A 230 -22.42 5.99 -7.26
CA PHE A 230 -23.48 6.53 -6.41
C PHE A 230 -23.02 7.68 -5.52
N GLY A 231 -21.73 7.88 -5.31
CA GLY A 231 -21.20 8.83 -4.34
C GLY A 231 -21.58 8.46 -2.92
N ASP A 232 -22.06 9.46 -2.17
CA ASP A 232 -22.45 9.33 -0.77
C ASP A 232 -23.93 8.98 -0.53
N LEU A 233 -24.63 8.52 -1.58
CA LEU A 233 -26.09 8.33 -1.59
C LEU A 233 -26.59 7.42 -0.44
N PHE A 234 -25.74 6.47 -0.01
CA PHE A 234 -26.05 5.49 1.02
C PHE A 234 -25.17 5.64 2.29
N HIS A 235 -24.37 6.72 2.38
CA HIS A 235 -23.49 6.95 3.52
C HIS A 235 -24.01 8.07 4.40
N SER A 236 -24.16 7.79 5.70
CA SER A 236 -24.69 8.71 6.70
C SER A 236 -23.77 9.92 7.02
N LYS A 237 -22.50 9.89 6.61
CA LYS A 237 -21.55 10.98 6.83
C LYS A 237 -21.48 11.83 5.58
N LYS A 238 -21.65 13.16 5.72
CA LYS A 238 -21.53 14.17 4.65
C LYS A 238 -20.21 14.00 3.88
N ALA A 239 -20.22 13.17 2.86
CA ALA A 239 -19.18 13.14 1.86
C ALA A 239 -19.64 14.07 0.72
N GLU A 240 -18.74 14.93 0.25
CA GLU A 240 -19.03 15.96 -0.76
C GLU A 240 -19.14 15.40 -2.19
N ARG A 241 -19.26 14.06 -2.35
CA ARG A 241 -19.24 13.38 -3.65
C ARG A 241 -20.63 12.96 -4.07
N LYS A 242 -21.01 13.39 -5.28
CA LYS A 242 -22.33 13.09 -5.85
C LYS A 242 -22.37 11.78 -6.65
N GLY A 243 -21.24 11.31 -7.18
CA GLY A 243 -21.16 10.14 -8.07
C GLY A 243 -21.72 10.40 -9.48
N ILE A 244 -21.37 9.53 -10.43
CA ILE A 244 -21.72 9.70 -11.85
C ILE A 244 -23.25 9.78 -12.07
N ILE A 245 -24.03 9.02 -11.34
CA ILE A 245 -25.50 9.02 -11.47
C ILE A 245 -26.09 10.41 -11.18
N ARG A 246 -25.43 11.21 -10.34
CA ARG A 246 -25.83 12.59 -10.03
C ARG A 246 -25.08 13.65 -10.87
N GLY A 247 -24.38 13.24 -11.92
CA GLY A 247 -23.64 14.12 -12.82
C GLY A 247 -22.30 14.59 -12.30
N ASP A 248 -21.73 13.93 -11.30
CA ASP A 248 -20.38 14.22 -10.80
C ASP A 248 -19.38 13.27 -11.51
N PHE A 249 -18.77 13.78 -12.57
CA PHE A 249 -17.76 13.06 -13.34
C PHE A 249 -16.34 13.15 -12.73
N GLY A 250 -16.24 13.77 -11.56
CA GLY A 250 -14.98 13.94 -10.85
C GLY A 250 -14.21 15.19 -11.31
N VAL A 251 -12.90 15.17 -11.04
CA VAL A 251 -11.99 16.28 -11.34
C VAL A 251 -11.01 15.83 -12.40
N SER A 252 -10.78 16.68 -13.42
CA SER A 252 -9.71 16.47 -14.40
C SER A 252 -8.37 16.50 -13.70
N TYR A 253 -7.59 15.42 -13.85
CA TYR A 253 -6.24 15.36 -13.28
C TYR A 253 -5.26 16.31 -13.96
N LYS A 254 -5.55 16.75 -15.19
CA LYS A 254 -4.72 17.68 -15.95
C LYS A 254 -4.87 19.10 -15.47
N ASP A 255 -6.12 19.55 -15.28
CA ASP A 255 -6.43 20.96 -15.07
C ASP A 255 -6.97 21.25 -13.65
N SER A 256 -7.10 20.19 -12.80
CA SER A 256 -7.66 20.25 -11.44
C SER A 256 -9.07 20.89 -11.39
N GLN A 257 -9.79 20.88 -12.52
CA GLN A 257 -11.13 21.46 -12.66
C GLN A 257 -12.19 20.34 -12.65
N PRO A 258 -13.40 20.62 -12.11
CA PRO A 258 -14.51 19.68 -12.19
C PRO A 258 -14.89 19.42 -13.66
N ILE A 259 -15.02 18.14 -14.01
CA ILE A 259 -15.51 17.74 -15.33
C ILE A 259 -17.01 18.02 -15.37
N LYS A 260 -17.44 18.86 -16.30
CA LYS A 260 -18.84 19.23 -16.51
C LYS A 260 -19.48 18.40 -17.61
#